data_ef532e7769863a25dbe8a89b6cd9fdf7
#
_entry.id   ef532e7769863a25dbe8a89b6cd9fdf7
#
_cell.length_a   1.000
_cell.length_b   1.000
_cell.length_c   1.000
_cell.angle_alpha   90.00
_cell.angle_beta   90.00
_cell.angle_gamma   90.00
#
_symmetry.space_group_name_H-M   'P 1'
#
loop_
_entity.id
_entity.type
_entity.pdbx_description
1 polymer ?
#
loop_
_entity_poly.entity_id
_entity_poly.type
_entity_poly.pdbx_seq_one_letter_code
_entity_poly.pdbx_strand_id
1 'polypeptide(L)'
;MRIMALDLGTKTIGVALSDATGLIARGLETIRRGPIESDFSRLAKIIADNEVDKIVIGYPKNMNGTIGEKAKFCEAFADKVKERFPALEVLLWDERLSTVAAEKVLISADLRREKRKKIIDMMAAVVILQNYLDSRKK
;
A
#
# COMPACT_ATOMS: atom_id res chain seq x y z
N MET A 1 12.12 -7.79 -11.20
CA MET A 1 10.86 -8.08 -10.47
C MET A 1 10.67 -7.16 -9.30
N ARG A 2 9.52 -6.50 -9.22
CA ARG A 2 9.24 -5.59 -8.10
C ARG A 2 7.91 -5.91 -7.45
N ILE A 3 7.84 -5.61 -6.18
CA ILE A 3 6.62 -5.78 -5.39
C ILE A 3 6.08 -4.39 -5.10
N MET A 4 4.77 -4.20 -5.32
CA MET A 4 4.10 -2.94 -5.05
C MET A 4 3.19 -3.13 -3.85
N ALA A 5 3.21 -2.18 -2.91
CA ALA A 5 2.28 -2.17 -1.80
C ALA A 5 1.31 -1.02 -1.92
N LEU A 6 0.09 -1.24 -1.51
CA LEU A 6 -0.97 -0.25 -1.52
C LEU A 6 -1.55 -0.10 -0.12
N ASP A 7 -1.68 1.15 0.31
CA ASP A 7 -2.42 1.51 1.52
C ASP A 7 -3.69 2.25 1.09
N LEU A 8 -4.83 1.59 1.26
CA LEU A 8 -6.11 2.10 0.79
C LEU A 8 -6.75 3.00 1.84
N GLY A 9 -6.70 4.30 1.62
CA GLY A 9 -7.38 5.26 2.45
C GLY A 9 -8.75 5.63 1.91
N THR A 10 -9.49 6.48 2.63
CA THR A 10 -10.80 6.95 2.18
C THR A 10 -10.69 7.90 0.99
N LYS A 11 -9.63 8.68 0.93
CA LYS A 11 -9.44 9.69 -0.13
C LYS A 11 -8.21 9.46 -0.99
N THR A 12 -7.29 8.62 -0.54
CA THR A 12 -6.01 8.42 -1.21
C THR A 12 -5.60 6.95 -1.18
N ILE A 13 -4.70 6.60 -2.10
CA ILE A 13 -4.03 5.30 -2.10
C ILE A 13 -2.54 5.59 -2.03
N GLY A 14 -1.91 5.19 -0.92
CA GLY A 14 -0.45 5.27 -0.79
C GLY A 14 0.19 4.13 -1.56
N VAL A 15 1.24 4.43 -2.32
CA VAL A 15 1.92 3.44 -3.16
C VAL A 15 3.39 3.38 -2.80
N ALA A 16 3.88 2.17 -2.57
CA ALA A 16 5.30 1.91 -2.36
C ALA A 16 5.79 0.82 -3.30
N LEU A 17 7.07 0.85 -3.63
CA LEU A 17 7.70 -0.15 -4.48
C LEU A 17 8.94 -0.72 -3.79
N SER A 18 9.19 -2.01 -3.99
CA SER A 18 10.47 -2.59 -3.62
C SER A 18 11.53 -2.22 -4.66
N ASP A 19 12.79 -2.29 -4.25
CA ASP A 19 13.89 -2.24 -5.21
C ASP A 19 13.95 -3.55 -6.01
N ALA A 20 14.84 -3.61 -7.00
CA ALA A 20 14.95 -4.79 -7.85
C ALA A 20 15.38 -6.04 -7.08
N THR A 21 16.09 -5.87 -5.95
CA THR A 21 16.53 -6.99 -5.11
C THR A 21 15.44 -7.52 -4.18
N GLY A 22 14.34 -6.77 -3.99
CA GLY A 22 13.28 -7.16 -3.07
C GLY A 22 13.63 -7.01 -1.60
N LEU A 23 14.62 -6.19 -1.26
CA LEU A 23 15.08 -6.00 0.11
C LEU A 23 14.59 -4.71 0.75
N ILE A 24 14.44 -3.64 -0.02
CA ILE A 24 14.15 -2.31 0.49
C ILE A 24 12.88 -1.76 -0.16
N ALA A 25 11.99 -1.24 0.68
CA ALA A 25 10.78 -0.56 0.24
C ALA A 25 11.02 0.95 0.19
N ARG A 26 10.45 1.61 -0.83
CA ARG A 26 10.47 3.06 -0.92
C ARG A 26 9.10 3.57 -1.36
N GLY A 27 8.74 4.79 -0.95
CA GLY A 27 7.51 5.42 -1.38
C GLY A 27 7.62 5.85 -2.84
N LEU A 28 6.54 5.65 -3.59
CA LEU A 28 6.46 6.07 -4.98
C LEU A 28 5.59 7.31 -5.13
N GLU A 29 4.34 7.20 -4.72
CA GLU A 29 3.39 8.30 -4.83
C GLU A 29 2.16 8.07 -3.97
N THR A 30 1.34 9.11 -3.83
CA THR A 30 0.02 9.02 -3.22
C THR A 30 -0.98 9.34 -4.33
N ILE A 31 -1.86 8.40 -4.63
CA ILE A 31 -2.89 8.58 -5.65
C ILE A 31 -4.13 9.17 -4.97
N ARG A 32 -4.63 10.28 -5.48
CA ARG A 32 -5.91 10.82 -5.02
C ARG A 32 -7.03 10.03 -5.65
N ARG A 33 -7.88 9.43 -4.83
CA ARG A 33 -8.95 8.57 -5.33
C ARG A 33 -9.99 9.36 -6.10
N GLY A 34 -10.36 8.84 -7.26
CA GLY A 34 -11.41 9.35 -8.11
C GLY A 34 -12.29 8.21 -8.57
N PRO A 35 -12.86 8.28 -9.77
CA PRO A 35 -13.57 7.14 -10.34
C PRO A 35 -12.67 5.92 -10.37
N ILE A 36 -13.21 4.75 -10.03
CA ILE A 36 -12.41 3.54 -9.88
C ILE A 36 -11.63 3.18 -11.14
N GLU A 37 -12.17 3.46 -12.31
CA GLU A 37 -11.48 3.18 -13.57
C GLU A 37 -10.22 4.05 -13.72
N SER A 38 -10.29 5.30 -13.28
CA SER A 38 -9.15 6.21 -13.26
C SER A 38 -8.05 5.70 -12.33
N ASP A 39 -8.44 5.22 -11.14
CA ASP A 39 -7.49 4.67 -10.17
C ASP A 39 -6.80 3.43 -10.74
N PHE A 40 -7.54 2.53 -11.38
CA PHE A 40 -6.96 1.34 -12.01
C PHE A 40 -6.08 1.68 -13.20
N SER A 41 -6.42 2.71 -13.98
CA SER A 41 -5.57 3.16 -15.08
C SER A 41 -4.21 3.64 -14.57
N ARG A 42 -4.21 4.39 -13.46
CA ARG A 42 -2.97 4.84 -12.84
C ARG A 42 -2.14 3.67 -12.33
N LEU A 43 -2.79 2.72 -11.65
CA LEU A 43 -2.10 1.52 -11.17
C LEU A 43 -1.52 0.69 -12.32
N ALA A 44 -2.27 0.56 -13.41
CA ALA A 44 -1.79 -0.17 -14.59
C ALA A 44 -0.51 0.44 -15.15
N LYS A 45 -0.45 1.78 -15.20
CA LYS A 45 0.74 2.47 -15.66
C LYS A 45 1.93 2.23 -14.74
N ILE A 46 1.71 2.32 -13.43
CA ILE A 46 2.78 2.06 -12.45
C ILE A 46 3.29 0.63 -12.57
N ILE A 47 2.38 -0.32 -12.72
CA ILE A 47 2.73 -1.74 -12.87
C ILE A 47 3.58 -1.97 -14.10
N ALA A 48 3.18 -1.38 -15.24
CA ALA A 48 3.90 -1.53 -16.49
C ALA A 48 5.27 -0.84 -16.45
N ASP A 49 5.31 0.39 -15.97
CA ASP A 49 6.55 1.19 -15.95
C ASP A 49 7.61 0.61 -15.01
N ASN A 50 7.19 -0.10 -13.96
CA ASN A 50 8.10 -0.60 -12.93
C ASN A 50 8.22 -2.13 -12.92
N GLU A 51 7.65 -2.80 -13.89
CA GLU A 51 7.70 -4.27 -13.99
C GLU A 51 7.25 -4.97 -12.70
N VAL A 52 6.12 -4.51 -12.16
CA VAL A 52 5.55 -5.08 -10.93
C VAL A 52 4.97 -6.46 -11.22
N ASP A 53 5.29 -7.44 -10.40
CA ASP A 53 4.78 -8.81 -10.55
C ASP A 53 3.97 -9.29 -9.33
N LYS A 54 3.99 -8.53 -8.24
CA LYS A 54 3.23 -8.85 -7.02
C LYS A 54 2.69 -7.58 -6.39
N ILE A 55 1.47 -7.65 -5.88
CA ILE A 55 0.83 -6.54 -5.18
C ILE A 55 0.48 -6.97 -3.76
N VAL A 56 0.91 -6.18 -2.78
CA VAL A 56 0.58 -6.37 -1.37
C VAL A 56 -0.35 -5.25 -0.96
N ILE A 57 -1.53 -5.59 -0.45
CA ILE A 57 -2.52 -4.60 -0.03
C ILE A 57 -2.63 -4.66 1.49
N GLY A 58 -2.47 -3.51 2.15
CA GLY A 58 -2.64 -3.43 3.59
C GLY A 58 -4.06 -3.83 3.99
N TYR A 59 -4.17 -4.66 5.02
CA TYR A 59 -5.45 -5.20 5.46
C TYR A 59 -5.70 -4.76 6.90
N PRO A 60 -6.58 -3.75 7.12
CA PRO A 60 -6.76 -3.14 8.44
C PRO A 60 -7.76 -3.90 9.29
N LYS A 61 -7.34 -4.97 9.95
CA LYS A 61 -8.17 -5.67 10.92
C LYS A 61 -8.30 -4.84 12.19
N ASN A 62 -9.40 -5.02 12.91
CA ASN A 62 -9.55 -4.47 14.24
C ASN A 62 -8.56 -5.13 15.21
N MET A 63 -8.21 -4.45 16.30
CA MET A 63 -7.21 -4.96 17.24
C MET A 63 -7.56 -6.33 17.82
N ASN A 64 -8.86 -6.64 17.92
CA ASN A 64 -9.32 -7.95 18.40
C ASN A 64 -9.38 -9.02 17.28
N GLY A 65 -8.89 -8.70 16.07
CA GLY A 65 -8.87 -9.63 14.96
C GLY A 65 -10.16 -9.66 14.14
N THR A 66 -11.20 -8.93 14.52
CA THR A 66 -12.44 -8.88 13.73
C THR A 66 -12.24 -8.02 12.47
N ILE A 67 -13.12 -8.22 11.49
CA ILE A 67 -13.08 -7.53 10.22
C ILE A 67 -14.14 -6.44 10.17
N GLY A 68 -13.71 -5.18 10.03
CA GLY A 68 -14.60 -4.04 9.88
C GLY A 68 -14.88 -3.71 8.41
N GLU A 69 -15.62 -2.63 8.20
CA GLU A 69 -16.00 -2.20 6.85
C GLU A 69 -14.80 -1.85 5.97
N LYS A 70 -13.77 -1.22 6.55
CA LYS A 70 -12.57 -0.86 5.81
C LYS A 70 -11.83 -2.11 5.32
N ALA A 71 -11.77 -3.15 6.14
CA ALA A 71 -11.15 -4.41 5.74
C ALA A 71 -11.95 -5.09 4.62
N LYS A 72 -13.27 -5.05 4.69
CA LYS A 72 -14.13 -5.57 3.63
C LYS A 72 -13.92 -4.83 2.32
N PHE A 73 -13.75 -3.51 2.38
CA PHE A 73 -13.43 -2.70 1.20
C PHE A 73 -12.09 -3.15 0.59
N CYS A 74 -11.09 -3.40 1.43
CA CYS A 74 -9.79 -3.89 0.94
C CYS A 74 -9.91 -5.24 0.27
N GLU A 75 -10.73 -6.15 0.81
CA GLU A 75 -10.98 -7.44 0.19
C GLU A 75 -11.63 -7.29 -1.19
N ALA A 76 -12.65 -6.44 -1.29
CA ALA A 76 -13.32 -6.18 -2.56
C ALA A 76 -12.38 -5.54 -3.59
N PHE A 77 -11.54 -4.61 -3.13
CA PHE A 77 -10.55 -3.97 -3.98
C PHE A 77 -9.52 -4.99 -4.50
N ALA A 78 -9.05 -5.87 -3.61
CA ALA A 78 -8.11 -6.91 -3.98
C ALA A 78 -8.69 -7.85 -5.05
N ASP A 79 -9.97 -8.20 -4.92
CA ASP A 79 -10.65 -9.04 -5.91
C ASP A 79 -10.70 -8.37 -7.28
N LYS A 80 -10.96 -7.06 -7.32
CA LYS A 80 -10.96 -6.29 -8.57
C LYS A 80 -9.57 -6.20 -9.18
N VAL A 81 -8.55 -6.05 -8.35
CA VAL A 81 -7.15 -6.04 -8.81
C VAL A 81 -6.80 -7.39 -9.44
N LYS A 82 -7.20 -8.48 -8.83
CA LYS A 82 -6.97 -9.83 -9.39
C LYS A 82 -7.65 -10.00 -10.74
N GLU A 83 -8.85 -9.48 -10.90
CA GLU A 83 -9.57 -9.54 -12.17
C GLU A 83 -8.87 -8.73 -13.26
N ARG A 84 -8.39 -7.53 -12.90
CA ARG A 84 -7.74 -6.62 -13.86
C ARG A 84 -6.33 -7.04 -14.23
N PHE A 85 -5.63 -7.67 -13.30
CA PHE A 85 -4.22 -8.03 -13.48
C PHE A 85 -4.03 -9.51 -13.15
N PRO A 86 -4.60 -10.43 -13.94
CA PRO A 86 -4.58 -11.85 -13.60
C PRO A 86 -3.18 -12.48 -13.62
N ALA A 87 -2.20 -11.82 -14.24
CA ALA A 87 -0.82 -12.28 -14.23
C ALA A 87 -0.09 -11.98 -12.93
N LEU A 88 -0.65 -11.11 -12.09
CA LEU A 88 0.01 -10.70 -10.85
C LEU A 88 -0.50 -11.48 -9.66
N GLU A 89 0.39 -11.75 -8.71
CA GLU A 89 0.00 -12.27 -7.42
C GLU A 89 -0.46 -11.12 -6.54
N VAL A 90 -1.63 -11.24 -5.92
CA VAL A 90 -2.20 -10.22 -5.05
C VAL A 90 -2.47 -10.84 -3.70
N LEU A 91 -1.99 -10.20 -2.63
CA LEU A 91 -2.23 -10.67 -1.27
C LEU A 91 -2.58 -9.53 -0.33
N LEU A 92 -3.26 -9.87 0.75
CA LEU A 92 -3.59 -8.94 1.82
C LEU A 92 -2.60 -9.13 2.96
N TRP A 93 -2.14 -8.03 3.54
CA TRP A 93 -1.16 -8.04 4.62
C TRP A 93 -1.71 -7.31 5.84
N ASP A 94 -1.75 -7.98 6.98
CA ASP A 94 -2.26 -7.40 8.23
C ASP A 94 -1.36 -6.25 8.68
N GLU A 95 -1.93 -5.05 8.75
CA GLU A 95 -1.18 -3.82 9.03
C GLU A 95 -1.35 -3.29 10.46
N ARG A 96 -1.94 -4.10 11.38
CA ARG A 96 -2.29 -3.62 12.72
C ARG A 96 -1.18 -2.94 13.52
N LEU A 97 0.07 -3.26 13.24
CA LEU A 97 1.20 -2.77 14.04
C LEU A 97 2.13 -1.81 13.27
N SER A 98 1.79 -1.46 12.03
CA SER A 98 2.73 -0.77 11.14
C SER A 98 2.58 0.76 11.11
N THR A 99 1.35 1.27 11.15
CA THR A 99 1.05 2.67 10.86
C THR A 99 1.51 3.64 11.94
N VAL A 100 1.50 3.20 13.20
CA VAL A 100 1.83 4.05 14.36
C VAL A 100 3.27 4.56 14.29
N ALA A 101 4.21 3.71 13.90
CA ALA A 101 5.61 4.10 13.81
C ALA A 101 5.84 5.17 12.73
N ALA A 102 5.19 5.01 11.58
CA ALA A 102 5.31 5.98 10.49
C ALA A 102 4.77 7.36 10.90
N GLU A 103 3.62 7.40 11.57
CA GLU A 103 3.03 8.65 12.04
C GLU A 103 3.92 9.36 13.05
N LYS A 104 4.49 8.63 14.00
CA LYS A 104 5.38 9.21 15.01
C LYS A 104 6.61 9.85 14.38
N VAL A 105 7.21 9.21 13.40
CA VAL A 105 8.37 9.74 12.71
C VAL A 105 8.03 11.04 11.98
N LEU A 106 6.90 11.07 11.29
CA LEU A 106 6.51 12.25 10.51
C LEU A 106 6.07 13.43 11.38
N ILE A 107 5.42 13.15 12.52
CA ILE A 107 5.06 14.20 13.47
C ILE A 107 6.32 14.86 14.03
N SER A 108 7.35 14.09 14.34
CA SER A 108 8.61 14.64 14.87
C SER A 108 9.39 15.43 13.82
N ALA A 109 9.10 15.26 12.54
CA ALA A 109 9.73 16.00 11.46
C ALA A 109 9.12 17.39 11.23
N ASP A 110 8.08 17.77 11.97
CA ASP A 110 7.44 19.10 11.92
C ASP A 110 7.05 19.52 10.50
N LEU A 111 6.40 18.65 9.76
CA LEU A 111 5.97 18.92 8.41
C LEU A 111 4.62 19.65 8.38
N ARG A 112 4.39 20.44 7.33
CA ARG A 112 3.09 21.04 7.10
C ARG A 112 2.00 19.99 7.03
N ARG A 113 0.81 20.34 7.54
CA ARG A 113 -0.28 19.38 7.69
C ARG A 113 -0.62 18.63 6.40
N GLU A 114 -0.74 19.35 5.28
CA GLU A 114 -1.10 18.73 4.00
C GLU A 114 0.01 17.82 3.46
N LYS A 115 1.26 18.30 3.49
CA LYS A 115 2.41 17.49 3.08
C LYS A 115 2.58 16.29 3.98
N ARG A 116 2.39 16.49 5.29
CA ARG A 116 2.49 15.41 6.27
C ARG A 116 1.47 14.31 5.96
N LYS A 117 0.23 14.68 5.61
CA LYS A 117 -0.80 13.69 5.29
C LYS A 117 -0.43 12.85 4.08
N LYS A 118 0.04 13.48 3.01
CA LYS A 118 0.46 12.76 1.80
C LYS A 118 1.63 11.82 2.09
N ILE A 119 2.58 12.29 2.88
CA ILE A 119 3.75 11.49 3.24
C ILE A 119 3.34 10.34 4.16
N ILE A 120 2.42 10.57 5.11
CA ILE A 120 1.91 9.51 5.99
C ILE A 120 1.25 8.40 5.17
N ASP A 121 0.40 8.75 4.20
CA ASP A 121 -0.26 7.76 3.35
C ASP A 121 0.76 6.93 2.56
N MET A 122 1.78 7.59 2.02
CA MET A 122 2.85 6.91 1.29
C MET A 122 3.73 6.09 2.22
N MET A 123 4.07 6.64 3.41
CA MET A 123 4.90 5.94 4.39
C MET A 123 4.19 4.73 4.99
N ALA A 124 2.86 4.78 5.12
CA ALA A 124 2.10 3.61 5.55
C ALA A 124 2.29 2.46 4.55
N ALA A 125 2.25 2.76 3.26
CA ALA A 125 2.52 1.75 2.23
C ALA A 125 3.96 1.23 2.31
N VAL A 126 4.94 2.12 2.57
CA VAL A 126 6.34 1.72 2.76
C VAL A 126 6.49 0.76 3.93
N VAL A 127 5.86 1.07 5.07
CA VAL A 127 5.94 0.22 6.26
C VAL A 127 5.30 -1.15 6.00
N ILE A 128 4.14 -1.17 5.35
CA ILE A 128 3.48 -2.42 4.96
C ILE A 128 4.42 -3.26 4.10
N LEU A 129 5.01 -2.66 3.09
CA LEU A 129 5.89 -3.36 2.16
C LEU A 129 7.15 -3.84 2.86
N GLN A 130 7.80 -2.98 3.65
CA GLN A 130 9.03 -3.37 4.34
C GLN A 130 8.80 -4.52 5.31
N ASN A 131 7.70 -4.49 6.06
CA ASN A 131 7.33 -5.60 6.94
C ASN A 131 7.14 -6.89 6.15
N TYR A 132 6.48 -6.81 5.01
CA TYR A 132 6.30 -7.97 4.15
C TYR A 132 7.64 -8.51 3.63
N LEU A 133 8.51 -7.61 3.13
CA LEU A 133 9.83 -8.01 2.63
C LEU A 133 10.67 -8.64 3.73
N ASP A 134 10.66 -8.06 4.93
CA ASP A 134 11.41 -8.58 6.06
C ASP A 134 10.91 -9.96 6.50
N SER A 135 9.61 -10.21 6.38
CA SER A 135 9.03 -11.52 6.73
C SER A 135 9.50 -12.63 5.80
N ARG A 136 9.96 -12.30 4.61
CA ARG A 136 10.47 -13.26 3.61
C ARG A 136 11.94 -13.59 3.80
N LYS A 137 12.65 -12.80 4.60
CA LYS A 137 14.05 -13.08 4.94
C LYS A 137 14.10 -14.14 6.01
N LYS A 138 14.83 -15.17 5.77
CA LYS A 138 15.03 -16.25 6.74
C LYS A 138 16.45 -16.75 6.69
#